data_02f586b074a524c689e9c0846f131c03
#
_entry.id   02f586b074a524c689e9c0846f131c03
#
_cell.length_a   1.000
_cell.length_b   1.000
_cell.length_c   1.000
_cell.angle_alpha   90.00
_cell.angle_beta   90.00
_cell.angle_gamma   90.00
#
_symmetry.space_group_name_H-M   'P 1'
#
loop_
_entity.id
_entity.type
_entity.pdbx_description
1 polymer ?
#
loop_
_entity_poly.entity_id
_entity_poly.type
_entity_poly.pdbx_seq_one_letter_code
_entity_poly.pdbx_strand_id
1 'polypeptide(L)'
;MESYITDTPVATFIFLITIITSVYAFSNPTVYGKFMLHPYSISRGERLYSVITSGLIHKDWAHLLVNMFSYFFFAFQLEKTFASLSSWGHVQFALLYVVSIVLSDVTSIMKHKEHFWYNSLGASGAVCAVVFSYILFYPLTTLFIFPIPIPIPAVIYGFLFLGYCWYAARSSRDAINHDAHFYGALTGVLLTVIFYPNIAGYFVDQLTGSF
;
A
#
# COMPACT_ATOMS: atom_id res chain seq x y z
N MET A 1 0.81 20.78 -12.16
CA MET A 1 1.63 19.59 -12.50
C MET A 1 3.08 19.77 -12.05
N GLU A 2 3.71 20.91 -12.30
CA GLU A 2 5.09 21.17 -11.84
C GLU A 2 5.27 20.99 -10.31
N SER A 3 4.33 21.46 -9.49
CA SER A 3 4.44 21.33 -8.03
C SER A 3 4.45 19.87 -7.52
N TYR A 4 3.75 18.95 -8.19
CA TYR A 4 3.79 17.54 -7.80
C TYR A 4 5.15 16.89 -8.08
N ILE A 5 5.78 17.22 -9.21
CA ILE A 5 7.10 16.68 -9.58
C ILE A 5 8.18 17.21 -8.62
N THR A 6 8.10 18.49 -8.23
CA THR A 6 9.10 19.10 -7.36
C THR A 6 8.90 18.75 -5.88
N ASP A 7 7.65 18.77 -5.40
CA ASP A 7 7.34 18.61 -3.98
C ASP A 7 7.18 17.12 -3.57
N THR A 8 6.84 16.25 -4.53
CA THR A 8 6.58 14.82 -4.27
C THR A 8 7.14 13.94 -5.40
N PRO A 9 8.47 13.99 -5.63
CA PRO A 9 9.09 13.31 -6.77
C PRO A 9 8.95 11.79 -6.70
N VAL A 10 9.01 11.20 -5.49
CA VAL A 10 8.93 9.74 -5.32
C VAL A 10 7.50 9.25 -5.54
N ALA A 11 6.50 9.92 -4.95
CA ALA A 11 5.10 9.55 -5.18
C ALA A 11 4.71 9.72 -6.65
N THR A 12 5.19 10.79 -7.31
CA THR A 12 4.97 11.01 -8.73
C THR A 12 5.60 9.88 -9.57
N PHE A 13 6.85 9.52 -9.29
CA PHE A 13 7.53 8.43 -10.00
C PHE A 13 6.79 7.08 -9.84
N ILE A 14 6.46 6.71 -8.60
CA ILE A 14 5.75 5.45 -8.32
C ILE A 14 4.37 5.42 -9.00
N PHE A 15 3.63 6.53 -8.94
CA PHE A 15 2.33 6.67 -9.59
C PHE A 15 2.42 6.41 -11.10
N LEU A 16 3.35 7.10 -11.77
CA LEU A 16 3.52 7.00 -13.22
C LEU A 16 4.03 5.62 -13.64
N ILE A 17 5.05 5.09 -12.97
CA ILE A 17 5.61 3.78 -13.34
C ILE A 17 4.59 2.66 -13.13
N THR A 18 3.77 2.72 -12.08
CA THR A 18 2.72 1.74 -11.82
C THR A 18 1.64 1.75 -12.90
N ILE A 19 1.20 2.94 -13.34
CA ILE A 19 0.24 3.06 -14.45
C ILE A 19 0.84 2.52 -15.75
N ILE A 20 2.04 2.99 -16.11
CA ILE A 20 2.71 2.59 -17.37
C ILE A 20 2.91 1.07 -17.40
N THR A 21 3.43 0.50 -16.32
CA THR A 21 3.71 -0.94 -16.24
C THR A 21 2.43 -1.77 -16.29
N SER A 22 1.37 -1.35 -15.60
CA SER A 22 0.07 -2.04 -15.64
C SER A 22 -0.56 -2.00 -17.03
N VAL A 23 -0.60 -0.82 -17.67
CA VAL A 23 -1.15 -0.67 -19.01
C VAL A 23 -0.36 -1.50 -20.04
N TYR A 24 0.96 -1.50 -19.93
CA TYR A 24 1.81 -2.36 -20.76
C TYR A 24 1.53 -3.86 -20.53
N ALA A 25 1.39 -4.27 -19.29
CA ALA A 25 1.09 -5.66 -18.92
C ALA A 25 -0.28 -6.12 -19.44
N PHE A 26 -1.30 -5.25 -19.49
CA PHE A 26 -2.63 -5.59 -20.04
C PHE A 26 -2.57 -6.02 -21.51
N SER A 27 -1.63 -5.47 -22.27
CA SER A 27 -1.43 -5.82 -23.68
C SER A 27 -0.34 -6.88 -23.91
N ASN A 28 0.37 -7.31 -22.87
CA ASN A 28 1.50 -8.24 -22.97
C ASN A 28 1.37 -9.42 -21.97
N PRO A 29 0.73 -10.55 -22.35
CA PRO A 29 0.53 -11.70 -21.48
C PRO A 29 1.84 -12.28 -20.90
N THR A 30 2.94 -12.17 -21.64
CA THR A 30 4.25 -12.66 -21.17
C THR A 30 4.78 -11.83 -20.00
N VAL A 31 4.72 -10.51 -20.12
CA VAL A 31 5.11 -9.58 -19.04
C VAL A 31 4.17 -9.75 -17.85
N TYR A 32 2.86 -9.79 -18.12
CA TYR A 32 1.85 -10.02 -17.08
C TYR A 32 2.16 -11.26 -16.25
N GLY A 33 2.35 -12.41 -16.90
CA GLY A 33 2.63 -13.68 -16.22
C GLY A 33 3.99 -13.70 -15.48
N LYS A 34 5.03 -13.04 -16.05
CA LYS A 34 6.35 -12.96 -15.40
C LYS A 34 6.36 -12.06 -14.17
N PHE A 35 5.57 -10.97 -14.19
CA PHE A 35 5.58 -9.96 -13.12
C PHE A 35 4.73 -10.33 -11.93
N MET A 36 3.73 -11.22 -12.08
CA MET A 36 2.95 -11.71 -10.95
C MET A 36 3.82 -12.37 -9.88
N LEU A 37 3.52 -12.10 -8.62
CA LEU A 37 4.07 -12.83 -7.47
C LEU A 37 3.76 -14.32 -7.63
N HIS A 38 4.79 -15.16 -7.59
CA HIS A 38 4.64 -16.61 -7.69
C HIS A 38 5.36 -17.29 -6.53
N PRO A 39 4.68 -17.49 -5.39
CA PRO A 39 5.26 -18.02 -4.15
C PRO A 39 6.00 -19.33 -4.33
N TYR A 40 5.49 -20.22 -5.17
CA TYR A 40 6.10 -21.50 -5.47
C TYR A 40 7.52 -21.37 -6.07
N SER A 41 7.71 -20.48 -7.06
CA SER A 41 9.04 -20.21 -7.63
C SER A 41 9.95 -19.46 -6.66
N ILE A 42 9.39 -18.47 -5.94
CA ILE A 42 10.16 -17.67 -4.97
C ILE A 42 10.76 -18.56 -3.88
N SER A 43 10.00 -19.50 -3.34
CA SER A 43 10.48 -20.43 -2.31
C SER A 43 11.58 -21.36 -2.79
N ARG A 44 11.80 -21.46 -4.11
CA ARG A 44 12.85 -22.25 -4.76
C ARG A 44 14.00 -21.37 -5.29
N GLY A 45 14.03 -20.10 -4.91
CA GLY A 45 15.06 -19.15 -5.33
C GLY A 45 14.87 -18.58 -6.74
N GLU A 46 13.74 -18.87 -7.37
CA GLU A 46 13.41 -18.40 -8.72
C GLU A 46 12.49 -17.17 -8.66
N ARG A 47 12.49 -16.35 -9.71
CA ARG A 47 11.57 -15.21 -9.89
C ARG A 47 11.52 -14.25 -8.70
N LEU A 48 12.61 -14.08 -7.95
CA LEU A 48 12.69 -13.21 -6.77
C LEU A 48 12.27 -11.75 -7.09
N TYR A 49 12.57 -11.28 -8.31
CA TYR A 49 12.14 -9.97 -8.79
C TYR A 49 10.61 -9.77 -8.73
N SER A 50 9.84 -10.86 -8.80
CA SER A 50 8.39 -10.78 -8.80
C SER A 50 7.81 -10.29 -7.47
N VAL A 51 8.59 -10.32 -6.38
CA VAL A 51 8.22 -9.68 -5.11
C VAL A 51 8.01 -8.17 -5.27
N ILE A 52 8.81 -7.52 -6.13
CA ILE A 52 8.67 -6.09 -6.40
C ILE A 52 7.76 -5.84 -7.59
N THR A 53 7.93 -6.59 -8.70
CA THR A 53 7.20 -6.30 -9.93
C THR A 53 5.71 -6.60 -9.83
N SER A 54 5.29 -7.49 -8.94
CA SER A 54 3.87 -7.75 -8.65
C SER A 54 3.13 -6.51 -8.16
N GLY A 55 3.79 -5.64 -7.40
CA GLY A 55 3.25 -4.37 -6.94
C GLY A 55 3.14 -3.29 -8.03
N LEU A 56 3.68 -3.52 -9.23
CA LEU A 56 3.64 -2.59 -10.35
C LEU A 56 2.59 -2.95 -11.41
N ILE A 57 1.92 -4.09 -11.28
CA ILE A 57 0.91 -4.55 -12.24
C ILE A 57 -0.42 -4.84 -11.54
N HIS A 58 -1.51 -4.75 -12.29
CA HIS A 58 -2.86 -4.92 -11.78
C HIS A 58 -3.63 -5.93 -12.62
N LYS A 59 -4.69 -6.53 -12.02
CA LYS A 59 -5.50 -7.56 -12.66
C LYS A 59 -6.29 -7.00 -13.84
N ASP A 60 -6.88 -5.83 -13.66
CA ASP A 60 -7.76 -5.16 -14.61
C ASP A 60 -7.79 -3.65 -14.35
N TRP A 61 -8.52 -2.93 -15.20
CA TRP A 61 -8.66 -1.48 -15.10
C TRP A 61 -9.30 -1.02 -13.78
N ALA A 62 -10.29 -1.74 -13.28
CA ALA A 62 -10.96 -1.37 -12.03
C ALA A 62 -9.99 -1.50 -10.86
N HIS A 63 -9.20 -2.56 -10.81
CA HIS A 63 -8.17 -2.78 -9.79
C HIS A 63 -7.08 -1.69 -9.86
N LEU A 64 -6.60 -1.34 -11.05
CA LEU A 64 -5.64 -0.25 -11.24
C LEU A 64 -6.22 1.09 -10.77
N LEU A 65 -7.44 1.43 -11.20
CA LEU A 65 -8.07 2.71 -10.87
C LEU A 65 -8.29 2.87 -9.36
N VAL A 66 -8.80 1.85 -8.67
CA VAL A 66 -9.02 1.91 -7.21
C VAL A 66 -7.69 2.11 -6.47
N ASN A 67 -6.64 1.38 -6.86
CA ASN A 67 -5.32 1.55 -6.24
C ASN A 67 -4.73 2.94 -6.50
N MET A 68 -4.76 3.40 -7.74
CA MET A 68 -4.18 4.70 -8.10
C MET A 68 -4.99 5.87 -7.56
N PHE A 69 -6.31 5.72 -7.44
CA PHE A 69 -7.16 6.70 -6.77
C PHE A 69 -6.80 6.82 -5.29
N SER A 70 -6.74 5.70 -4.56
CA SER A 70 -6.31 5.70 -3.16
C SER A 70 -4.89 6.25 -3.00
N TYR A 71 -3.97 5.80 -3.85
CA TYR A 71 -2.59 6.29 -3.85
C TYR A 71 -2.52 7.81 -4.05
N PHE A 72 -3.27 8.36 -5.02
CA PHE A 72 -3.28 9.79 -5.31
C PHE A 72 -3.70 10.64 -4.11
N PHE A 73 -4.73 10.25 -3.39
CA PHE A 73 -5.21 11.03 -2.24
C PHE A 73 -4.28 10.98 -1.02
N PHE A 74 -3.58 9.87 -0.81
CA PHE A 74 -2.81 9.67 0.42
C PHE A 74 -1.30 9.82 0.22
N ALA A 75 -0.74 9.31 -0.88
CA ALA A 75 0.70 9.22 -1.06
C ALA A 75 1.36 10.58 -1.24
N PHE A 76 0.77 11.43 -2.06
CA PHE A 76 1.31 12.77 -2.30
C PHE A 76 1.32 13.62 -1.04
N GLN A 77 0.25 13.59 -0.27
CA GLN A 77 0.18 14.31 1.00
C GLN A 77 1.16 13.72 2.02
N LEU A 78 1.27 12.39 2.09
CA LEU A 78 2.18 11.72 3.01
C LEU A 78 3.65 12.05 2.70
N GLU A 79 4.05 12.03 1.42
CA GLU A 79 5.42 12.39 1.03
C GLU A 79 5.73 13.85 1.39
N LYS A 80 4.81 14.80 1.15
CA LYS A 80 4.94 16.18 1.61
C LYS A 80 5.13 16.28 3.12
N THR A 81 4.34 15.53 3.87
CA THR A 81 4.45 15.49 5.34
C THR A 81 5.82 14.98 5.76
N PHE A 82 6.29 13.89 5.18
CA PHE A 82 7.62 13.34 5.47
C PHE A 82 8.73 14.33 5.11
N ALA A 83 8.65 14.96 3.94
CA ALA A 83 9.63 15.96 3.48
C ALA A 83 9.65 17.22 4.37
N SER A 84 8.52 17.61 4.96
CA SER A 84 8.45 18.72 5.89
C SER A 84 9.05 18.41 7.27
N LEU A 85 9.04 17.15 7.68
CA LEU A 85 9.53 16.70 8.98
C LEU A 85 10.99 16.26 8.98
N SER A 86 11.54 15.88 7.81
CA SER A 86 12.89 15.34 7.70
C SER A 86 13.52 15.67 6.35
N SER A 87 14.79 16.02 6.34
CA SER A 87 15.59 16.13 5.10
C SER A 87 15.68 14.82 4.32
N TRP A 88 15.41 13.69 4.97
CA TRP A 88 15.32 12.34 4.39
C TRP A 88 13.89 11.92 4.04
N GLY A 89 12.91 12.83 4.16
CA GLY A 89 11.49 12.51 4.02
C GLY A 89 11.11 11.81 2.74
N HIS A 90 11.66 12.22 1.60
CA HIS A 90 11.46 11.55 0.31
C HIS A 90 12.02 10.10 0.31
N VAL A 91 13.19 9.91 0.92
CA VAL A 91 13.80 8.57 1.04
C VAL A 91 13.01 7.69 1.99
N GLN A 92 12.54 8.25 3.12
CA GLN A 92 11.68 7.53 4.08
C GLN A 92 10.38 7.10 3.42
N PHE A 93 9.77 7.95 2.58
CA PHE A 93 8.58 7.59 1.81
C PHE A 93 8.86 6.48 0.80
N ALA A 94 9.98 6.54 0.07
CA ALA A 94 10.40 5.48 -0.85
C ALA A 94 10.61 4.15 -0.10
N LEU A 95 11.29 4.17 1.04
CA LEU A 95 11.50 3.00 1.88
C LEU A 95 10.18 2.44 2.42
N LEU A 96 9.28 3.31 2.93
CA LEU A 96 7.96 2.89 3.38
C LEU A 96 7.24 2.12 2.27
N TYR A 97 7.21 2.64 1.05
CA TYR A 97 6.50 2.00 -0.06
C TYR A 97 7.13 0.67 -0.48
N VAL A 98 8.44 0.67 -0.74
CA VAL A 98 9.15 -0.53 -1.25
C VAL A 98 9.20 -1.64 -0.21
N VAL A 99 9.50 -1.32 1.05
CA VAL A 99 9.52 -2.32 2.14
C VAL A 99 8.12 -2.87 2.36
N SER A 100 7.08 -2.04 2.23
CA SER A 100 5.69 -2.51 2.37
C SER A 100 5.25 -3.43 1.25
N ILE A 101 5.69 -3.26 -0.01
CA ILE A 101 5.48 -4.26 -1.06
C ILE A 101 6.01 -5.62 -0.60
N VAL A 102 7.26 -5.65 -0.12
CA VAL A 102 7.91 -6.90 0.29
C VAL A 102 7.22 -7.54 1.48
N LEU A 103 7.02 -6.77 2.55
CA LEU A 103 6.50 -7.31 3.82
C LEU A 103 5.02 -7.70 3.74
N SER A 104 4.21 -7.01 2.94
CA SER A 104 2.82 -7.39 2.72
C SER A 104 2.67 -8.75 2.03
N ASP A 105 3.64 -9.13 1.20
CA ASP A 105 3.59 -10.38 0.45
C ASP A 105 4.22 -11.59 1.19
N VAL A 106 4.94 -11.35 2.30
CA VAL A 106 5.61 -12.44 3.06
C VAL A 106 4.61 -13.54 3.46
N THR A 107 3.43 -13.16 3.96
CA THR A 107 2.41 -14.13 4.38
C THR A 107 1.85 -14.91 3.21
N SER A 108 1.65 -14.27 2.06
CA SER A 108 1.22 -14.93 0.83
C SER A 108 2.27 -15.93 0.34
N ILE A 109 3.56 -15.53 0.39
CA ILE A 109 4.67 -16.42 0.03
C ILE A 109 4.71 -17.63 0.96
N MET A 110 4.61 -17.44 2.27
CA MET A 110 4.64 -18.54 3.25
C MET A 110 3.45 -19.49 3.11
N LYS A 111 2.24 -18.96 2.90
CA LYS A 111 1.01 -19.76 2.78
C LYS A 111 0.96 -20.55 1.48
N HIS A 112 1.51 -20.03 0.38
CA HIS A 112 1.32 -20.57 -0.96
C HIS A 112 2.60 -21.11 -1.60
N LYS A 113 3.68 -21.29 -0.84
CA LYS A 113 4.97 -21.82 -1.34
C LYS A 113 4.92 -23.20 -1.99
N GLU A 114 3.91 -24.00 -1.68
CA GLU A 114 3.68 -25.32 -2.29
C GLU A 114 2.57 -25.31 -3.36
N HIS A 115 1.92 -24.15 -3.59
CA HIS A 115 0.81 -24.02 -4.52
C HIS A 115 1.30 -23.45 -5.86
N PHE A 116 1.67 -24.30 -6.82
CA PHE A 116 2.21 -23.89 -8.13
C PHE A 116 1.22 -23.07 -8.99
N TRP A 117 -0.10 -23.19 -8.70
CA TRP A 117 -1.15 -22.45 -9.40
C TRP A 117 -1.43 -21.06 -8.82
N TYR A 118 -0.91 -20.75 -7.62
CA TYR A 118 -1.21 -19.50 -6.96
C TYR A 118 -0.33 -18.37 -7.50
N ASN A 119 -0.98 -17.27 -7.84
CA ASN A 119 -0.33 -16.02 -8.20
C ASN A 119 -1.07 -14.85 -7.53
N SER A 120 -0.34 -13.78 -7.23
CA SER A 120 -0.87 -12.54 -6.69
C SER A 120 -0.27 -11.32 -7.40
N LEU A 121 -0.96 -10.20 -7.37
CA LEU A 121 -0.50 -8.95 -7.97
C LEU A 121 -1.30 -7.76 -7.45
N GLY A 122 -0.72 -6.57 -7.55
CA GLY A 122 -1.34 -5.30 -7.18
C GLY A 122 -0.54 -4.51 -6.15
N ALA A 123 -0.59 -3.21 -6.24
CA ALA A 123 0.08 -2.28 -5.32
C ALA A 123 -0.58 -2.21 -3.93
N SER A 124 -1.71 -2.89 -3.73
CA SER A 124 -2.65 -2.63 -2.64
C SER A 124 -2.05 -2.81 -1.24
N GLY A 125 -1.10 -3.73 -1.05
CA GLY A 125 -0.38 -3.87 0.23
C GLY A 125 0.40 -2.61 0.60
N ALA A 126 1.17 -2.05 -0.35
CA ALA A 126 1.89 -0.80 -0.14
C ALA A 126 0.96 0.42 -0.07
N VAL A 127 -0.14 0.43 -0.84
CA VAL A 127 -1.16 1.48 -0.73
C VAL A 127 -1.80 1.47 0.66
N CYS A 128 -2.11 0.30 1.23
CA CYS A 128 -2.57 0.19 2.61
C CYS A 128 -1.55 0.75 3.61
N ALA A 129 -0.26 0.47 3.41
CA ALA A 129 0.79 1.04 4.26
C ALA A 129 0.80 2.58 4.21
N VAL A 130 0.69 3.16 3.02
CA VAL A 130 0.59 4.61 2.83
C VAL A 130 -0.63 5.18 3.54
N VAL A 131 -1.81 4.56 3.39
CA VAL A 131 -3.04 5.00 4.04
C VAL A 131 -2.90 4.95 5.56
N PHE A 132 -2.35 3.88 6.11
CA PHE A 132 -2.22 3.73 7.56
C PHE A 132 -1.11 4.61 8.15
N SER A 133 -0.04 4.86 7.41
CA SER A 133 0.92 5.91 7.76
C SER A 133 0.26 7.29 7.79
N TYR A 134 -0.56 7.62 6.77
CA TYR A 134 -1.31 8.87 6.72
C TYR A 134 -2.26 9.03 7.91
N ILE A 135 -2.97 7.98 8.31
CA ILE A 135 -3.89 8.00 9.47
C ILE A 135 -3.18 8.40 10.76
N LEU A 136 -1.91 8.02 10.93
CA LEU A 136 -1.15 8.42 12.14
C LEU A 136 -0.91 9.92 12.22
N PHE A 137 -0.77 10.61 11.08
CA PHE A 137 -0.59 12.06 11.04
C PHE A 137 -1.93 12.81 11.04
N TYR A 138 -2.97 12.23 10.45
CA TYR A 138 -4.26 12.87 10.19
C TYR A 138 -5.45 12.00 10.62
N PRO A 139 -5.55 11.62 11.92
CA PRO A 139 -6.54 10.63 12.39
C PRO A 139 -7.99 11.10 12.26
N LEU A 140 -8.22 12.40 12.34
CA LEU A 140 -9.57 12.99 12.29
C LEU A 140 -10.00 13.45 10.89
N THR A 141 -9.13 13.31 9.88
CA THR A 141 -9.50 13.60 8.49
C THR A 141 -10.72 12.77 8.10
N THR A 142 -11.70 13.43 7.49
CA THR A 142 -12.90 12.75 7.00
C THR A 142 -12.59 11.96 5.74
N LEU A 143 -12.87 10.67 5.77
CA LEU A 143 -12.80 9.77 4.63
C LEU A 143 -14.20 9.35 4.20
N PHE A 144 -14.34 9.08 2.88
CA PHE A 144 -15.57 8.54 2.31
C PHE A 144 -15.30 7.13 1.80
N ILE A 145 -16.13 6.16 2.18
CA ILE A 145 -16.04 4.78 1.70
C ILE A 145 -16.85 4.67 0.41
N PHE A 146 -16.15 4.70 -0.73
CA PHE A 146 -16.85 4.51 -2.01
C PHE A 146 -17.43 3.07 -2.12
N PRO A 147 -18.68 2.91 -2.61
CA PRO A 147 -19.61 3.93 -3.14
C PRO A 147 -20.53 4.57 -2.09
N ILE A 148 -20.32 4.32 -0.81
CA ILE A 148 -21.18 4.78 0.28
C ILE A 148 -20.67 6.16 0.73
N PRO A 149 -21.40 7.27 0.52
CA PRO A 149 -20.95 8.61 0.85
C PRO A 149 -21.13 8.94 2.34
N ILE A 150 -20.80 7.99 3.23
CA ILE A 150 -20.83 8.23 4.68
C ILE A 150 -19.47 8.76 5.10
N PRO A 151 -19.41 10.00 5.63
CA PRO A 151 -18.17 10.55 6.14
C PRO A 151 -17.79 9.89 7.46
N ILE A 152 -16.59 9.35 7.55
CA ILE A 152 -16.06 8.78 8.80
C ILE A 152 -14.66 9.30 9.08
N PRO A 153 -14.27 9.51 10.34
CA PRO A 153 -12.89 9.81 10.70
C PRO A 153 -11.93 8.70 10.26
N ALA A 154 -10.75 9.11 9.78
CA ALA A 154 -9.75 8.18 9.25
C ALA A 154 -9.34 7.10 10.27
N VAL A 155 -9.25 7.44 11.54
CA VAL A 155 -8.96 6.48 12.61
C VAL A 155 -10.04 5.38 12.72
N ILE A 156 -11.32 5.74 12.61
CA ILE A 156 -12.42 4.77 12.63
C ILE A 156 -12.37 3.88 11.39
N TYR A 157 -12.15 4.49 10.22
CA TYR A 157 -11.91 3.74 8.99
C TYR A 157 -10.79 2.71 9.18
N GLY A 158 -9.65 3.12 9.77
CA GLY A 158 -8.51 2.24 10.00
C GLY A 158 -8.87 1.00 10.82
N PHE A 159 -9.56 1.16 11.94
CA PHE A 159 -10.00 0.03 12.77
C PHE A 159 -10.97 -0.89 12.05
N LEU A 160 -11.97 -0.33 11.38
CA LEU A 160 -12.95 -1.10 10.60
C LEU A 160 -12.28 -1.87 9.46
N PHE A 161 -11.35 -1.24 8.75
CA PHE A 161 -10.61 -1.86 7.65
C PHE A 161 -9.72 -3.01 8.12
N LEU A 162 -8.97 -2.84 9.21
CA LEU A 162 -8.15 -3.91 9.78
C LEU A 162 -9.01 -5.09 10.25
N GLY A 163 -10.11 -4.80 10.96
CA GLY A 163 -11.06 -5.84 11.39
C GLY A 163 -11.65 -6.60 10.19
N TYR A 164 -12.04 -5.88 9.14
CA TYR A 164 -12.51 -6.49 7.90
C TYR A 164 -11.45 -7.37 7.23
N CYS A 165 -10.24 -6.85 7.03
CA CYS A 165 -9.16 -7.61 6.40
C CYS A 165 -8.81 -8.88 7.20
N TRP A 166 -8.74 -8.77 8.55
CA TRP A 166 -8.49 -9.92 9.42
C TRP A 166 -9.57 -10.99 9.32
N TYR A 167 -10.84 -10.59 9.26
CA TYR A 167 -11.98 -11.50 9.10
C TYR A 167 -11.99 -12.10 7.68
N ALA A 168 -11.89 -11.26 6.65
CA ALA A 168 -11.98 -11.68 5.25
C ALA A 168 -10.83 -12.60 4.84
N ALA A 169 -9.62 -12.39 5.37
CA ALA A 169 -8.48 -13.29 5.15
C ALA A 169 -8.74 -14.75 5.58
N ARG A 170 -9.74 -14.99 6.43
CA ARG A 170 -10.11 -16.32 6.95
C ARG A 170 -11.40 -16.87 6.38
N SER A 171 -12.30 -16.00 5.95
CA SER A 171 -13.68 -16.38 5.59
C SER A 171 -14.04 -16.09 4.13
N SER A 172 -13.41 -15.10 3.51
CA SER A 172 -13.73 -14.73 2.13
C SER A 172 -13.19 -15.74 1.12
N ARG A 173 -13.94 -15.90 0.03
CA ARG A 173 -13.55 -16.68 -1.15
C ARG A 173 -13.36 -15.81 -2.38
N ASP A 174 -13.27 -14.49 -2.19
CA ASP A 174 -12.98 -13.56 -3.27
C ASP A 174 -11.51 -13.66 -3.71
N ALA A 175 -11.17 -12.91 -4.77
CA ALA A 175 -9.82 -12.91 -5.33
C ALA A 175 -8.92 -11.82 -4.71
N ILE A 176 -9.33 -11.25 -3.54
CA ILE A 176 -8.60 -10.18 -2.87
C ILE A 176 -7.62 -10.77 -1.86
N ASN A 177 -6.37 -10.31 -1.89
CA ASN A 177 -5.37 -10.71 -0.92
C ASN A 177 -5.50 -9.89 0.37
N HIS A 178 -6.46 -10.27 1.22
CA HIS A 178 -6.74 -9.57 2.48
C HIS A 178 -5.57 -9.65 3.48
N ASP A 179 -4.76 -10.72 3.43
CA ASP A 179 -3.54 -10.79 4.24
C ASP A 179 -2.56 -9.68 3.85
N ALA A 180 -2.31 -9.49 2.54
CA ALA A 180 -1.41 -8.43 2.08
C ALA A 180 -1.91 -7.03 2.48
N HIS A 181 -3.22 -6.80 2.47
CA HIS A 181 -3.80 -5.55 2.96
C HIS A 181 -3.57 -5.35 4.46
N PHE A 182 -3.84 -6.37 5.26
CA PHE A 182 -3.66 -6.32 6.71
C PHE A 182 -2.20 -6.09 7.10
N TYR A 183 -1.28 -6.92 6.56
CA TYR A 183 0.13 -6.79 6.88
C TYR A 183 0.78 -5.54 6.25
N GLY A 184 0.29 -5.10 5.10
CA GLY A 184 0.66 -3.81 4.52
C GLY A 184 0.32 -2.65 5.45
N ALA A 185 -0.91 -2.61 5.96
CA ALA A 185 -1.35 -1.60 6.91
C ALA A 185 -0.49 -1.59 8.18
N LEU A 186 -0.23 -2.76 8.78
CA LEU A 186 0.65 -2.87 9.95
C LEU A 186 2.09 -2.44 9.66
N THR A 187 2.62 -2.77 8.47
CA THR A 187 3.95 -2.33 8.04
C THR A 187 4.01 -0.80 7.95
N GLY A 188 2.97 -0.16 7.40
CA GLY A 188 2.87 1.29 7.35
C GLY A 188 2.94 1.95 8.72
N VAL A 189 2.17 1.42 9.69
CA VAL A 189 2.21 1.89 11.08
C VAL A 189 3.61 1.70 11.67
N LEU A 190 4.18 0.50 11.55
CA LEU A 190 5.49 0.16 12.13
C LEU A 190 6.60 1.06 11.59
N LEU A 191 6.70 1.19 10.26
CA LEU A 191 7.75 2.01 9.64
C LEU A 191 7.58 3.50 9.98
N THR A 192 6.35 3.98 10.08
CA THR A 192 6.10 5.37 10.48
C THR A 192 6.55 5.61 11.92
N VAL A 193 6.31 4.69 12.84
CA VAL A 193 6.80 4.79 14.23
C VAL A 193 8.33 4.73 14.29
N ILE A 194 8.96 3.90 13.45
CA ILE A 194 10.44 3.84 13.36
C ILE A 194 11.02 5.15 12.83
N PHE A 195 10.43 5.74 11.80
CA PHE A 195 10.91 6.99 11.21
C PHE A 195 10.62 8.21 12.09
N TYR A 196 9.49 8.19 12.80
CA TYR A 196 8.99 9.29 13.62
C TYR A 196 8.56 8.76 15.01
N PRO A 197 9.50 8.50 15.93
CA PRO A 197 9.18 7.87 17.22
C PRO A 197 8.13 8.60 18.08
N ASN A 198 8.01 9.92 17.89
CA ASN A 198 7.03 10.73 18.63
C ASN A 198 5.62 10.70 18.02
N ILE A 199 5.42 9.99 16.90
CA ILE A 199 4.14 9.99 16.18
C ILE A 199 2.99 9.44 17.05
N ALA A 200 3.26 8.51 17.96
CA ALA A 200 2.25 7.96 18.85
C ALA A 200 1.68 9.02 19.81
N GLY A 201 2.55 9.87 20.38
CA GLY A 201 2.13 11.01 21.20
C GLY A 201 1.32 12.00 20.38
N TYR A 202 1.85 12.41 19.23
CA TYR A 202 1.15 13.30 18.30
C TYR A 202 -0.24 12.76 17.90
N PHE A 203 -0.35 11.48 17.60
CA PHE A 203 -1.63 10.84 17.27
C PHE A 203 -2.65 10.93 18.41
N VAL A 204 -2.22 10.68 19.66
CA VAL A 204 -3.08 10.81 20.83
C VAL A 204 -3.50 12.27 21.05
N ASP A 205 -2.58 13.22 20.93
CA ASP A 205 -2.87 14.65 21.06
C ASP A 205 -3.91 15.13 20.03
N GLN A 206 -3.81 14.65 18.80
CA GLN A 206 -4.81 14.91 17.75
C GLN A 206 -6.21 14.38 18.14
N LEU A 207 -6.29 13.21 18.77
CA LEU A 207 -7.56 12.61 19.18
C LEU A 207 -8.19 13.29 20.40
N THR A 208 -7.36 13.77 21.33
CA THR A 208 -7.83 14.37 22.59
C THR A 208 -8.02 15.89 22.53
N GLY A 209 -7.55 16.52 21.44
CA GLY A 209 -7.55 17.97 21.30
C GLY A 209 -6.56 18.68 22.25
N SER A 210 -5.54 17.96 22.71
CA SER A 210 -4.51 18.45 23.63
C SER A 210 -3.38 19.11 22.83
N PHE A 211 -3.59 20.35 22.36
CA PHE A 211 -2.59 21.17 21.69
C PHE A 211 -2.12 22.31 22.60
#